data_c250fbaa34b703b4d3491030f7d09aad
#
_entry.id   c250fbaa34b703b4d3491030f7d09aad
#
_cell.length_a   1.000
_cell.length_b   1.000
_cell.length_c   1.000
_cell.angle_alpha   90.00
_cell.angle_beta   90.00
_cell.angle_gamma   90.00
#
_symmetry.space_group_name_H-M   'P 1'
#
loop_
_entity.id
_entity.type
_entity.pdbx_description
1 polymer ?
#
loop_
_entity_poly.entity_id
_entity_poly.type
_entity_poly.pdbx_seq_one_letter_code
_entity_poly.pdbx_strand_id
1 'polypeptide(L)'
;RIMGAKLGRNAIYIWSDTSLFTMRFVGTPFTFAFEQAGTNCGLIGMNAAVEVDGAAYWMSDNGFFRYTGKLESMDCLVEDFVYDDLNTTSNQLIYCGINNLFGEITWFYPTSTSNVNTRAVTYSYLDSTAKRPIWFTNASTLFPRSTWEDSSVFGLPHATKYNASDDVSFDVTGNTEGVTIYFEHETGVNQQEAGTTA
;
A
#
# COMPACT_ATOMS: atom_id res chain seq x y z
N ARG A 1 14.87 7.79 11.29
CA ARG A 1 15.27 7.04 10.08
C ARG A 1 14.37 7.43 8.92
N ILE A 2 14.88 7.56 7.68
CA ILE A 2 14.05 7.70 6.49
C ILE A 2 13.52 6.31 6.13
N MET A 3 12.21 6.22 5.94
CA MET A 3 11.50 4.97 5.61
C MET A 3 11.16 4.88 4.13
N GLY A 4 10.73 5.98 3.51
CA GLY A 4 10.37 5.99 2.10
C GLY A 4 10.11 7.39 1.57
N ALA A 5 9.94 7.47 0.25
CA ALA A 5 9.53 8.70 -0.42
C ALA A 5 8.61 8.40 -1.61
N LYS A 6 7.70 9.32 -1.89
CA LYS A 6 6.82 9.29 -3.08
C LYS A 6 6.80 10.66 -3.74
N LEU A 7 6.75 10.64 -5.06
CA LEU A 7 6.60 11.86 -5.84
C LEU A 7 5.12 12.26 -5.82
N GLY A 8 4.83 13.43 -5.27
CA GLY A 8 3.52 14.04 -5.37
C GLY A 8 3.47 15.10 -6.47
N ARG A 9 2.30 15.70 -6.67
CA ARG A 9 2.08 16.70 -7.74
C ARG A 9 3.00 17.92 -7.64
N ASN A 10 3.20 18.45 -6.42
CA ASN A 10 3.94 19.71 -6.20
C ASN A 10 5.08 19.58 -5.19
N ALA A 11 5.31 18.40 -4.66
CA ALA A 11 6.34 18.11 -3.67
C ALA A 11 6.71 16.63 -3.69
N ILE A 12 7.88 16.32 -3.17
CA ILE A 12 8.24 14.96 -2.82
C ILE A 12 7.86 14.78 -1.34
N TYR A 13 7.08 13.74 -1.06
CA TYR A 13 6.74 13.32 0.28
C TYR A 13 7.81 12.37 0.79
N ILE A 14 8.35 12.66 1.96
CA ILE A 14 9.44 11.88 2.58
C ILE A 14 8.99 11.51 3.98
N TRP A 15 8.88 10.21 4.22
CA TRP A 15 8.53 9.71 5.55
C TRP A 15 9.76 9.25 6.32
N SER A 16 9.76 9.60 7.58
CA SER A 16 10.58 8.94 8.59
C SER A 16 9.75 7.89 9.35
N ASP A 17 10.37 7.26 10.30
CA ASP A 17 9.72 6.38 11.28
C ASP A 17 8.66 7.09 12.16
N THR A 18 8.70 8.43 12.25
CA THR A 18 7.80 9.19 13.12
C THR A 18 7.09 10.36 12.46
N SER A 19 7.53 10.79 11.28
CA SER A 19 7.11 12.08 10.73
C SER A 19 7.04 12.08 9.21
N LEU A 20 6.22 12.98 8.68
CA LEU A 20 6.17 13.32 7.27
C LEU A 20 6.88 14.66 7.02
N PHE A 21 7.71 14.68 5.99
CA PHE A 21 8.35 15.88 5.44
C PHE A 21 7.93 16.07 3.98
N THR A 22 7.87 17.32 3.56
CA THR A 22 7.72 17.68 2.15
C THR A 22 8.99 18.37 1.65
N MET A 23 9.43 18.00 0.46
CA MET A 23 10.53 18.65 -0.25
C MET A 23 9.99 19.28 -1.52
N ARG A 24 10.26 20.58 -1.69
CA ARG A 24 9.82 21.36 -2.85
C ARG A 24 10.99 22.04 -3.52
N PHE A 25 10.96 22.13 -4.84
CA PHE A 25 11.88 22.98 -5.57
C PHE A 25 11.46 24.46 -5.42
N VAL A 26 12.39 25.32 -4.99
CA VAL A 26 12.13 26.74 -4.71
C VAL A 26 13.01 27.67 -5.57
N GLY A 27 13.94 27.11 -6.36
CA GLY A 27 14.86 27.89 -7.16
C GLY A 27 16.06 28.44 -6.39
N THR A 28 16.83 29.31 -7.05
CA THR A 28 18.03 29.91 -6.48
C THR A 28 17.68 30.99 -5.46
N PRO A 29 18.48 31.17 -4.37
CA PRO A 29 19.72 30.45 -4.06
C PRO A 29 19.54 29.12 -3.38
N PHE A 30 18.33 28.79 -2.90
CA PHE A 30 18.00 27.55 -2.20
C PHE A 30 17.28 26.63 -3.16
N THR A 31 17.96 25.68 -3.75
CA THR A 31 17.39 24.77 -4.74
C THR A 31 16.16 24.01 -4.23
N PHE A 32 16.21 23.54 -2.99
CA PHE A 32 15.09 22.84 -2.35
C PHE A 32 14.78 23.42 -0.97
N ALA A 33 13.51 23.42 -0.63
CA ALA A 33 13.01 23.66 0.71
C ALA A 33 12.43 22.38 1.30
N PHE A 34 12.68 22.17 2.59
CA PHE A 34 12.15 21.05 3.37
C PHE A 34 11.23 21.62 4.44
N GLU A 35 10.07 21.00 4.57
CA GLU A 35 9.09 21.36 5.60
C GLU A 35 8.60 20.09 6.29
N GLN A 36 8.51 20.12 7.61
CA GLN A 36 7.87 19.06 8.37
C GLN A 36 6.36 19.24 8.31
N ALA A 37 5.69 18.37 7.60
CA ALA A 37 4.25 18.41 7.37
C ALA A 37 3.45 17.80 8.52
N GLY A 38 4.08 16.92 9.32
CA GLY A 38 3.43 16.28 10.46
C GLY A 38 4.37 15.44 11.31
N THR A 39 3.93 15.19 12.54
CA THR A 39 4.59 14.33 13.51
C THR A 39 3.63 13.22 13.96
N ASN A 40 4.16 12.15 14.53
CA ASN A 40 3.39 10.99 14.98
C ASN A 40 2.55 10.36 13.85
N CYS A 41 3.08 10.39 12.64
CA CYS A 41 2.46 9.90 11.42
C CYS A 41 3.52 9.24 10.51
N GLY A 42 4.47 8.55 11.11
CA GLY A 42 5.54 7.86 10.40
C GLY A 42 5.04 6.77 9.46
N LEU A 43 5.91 6.26 8.63
CA LEU A 43 5.60 5.16 7.72
C LEU A 43 5.97 3.84 8.36
N ILE A 44 5.02 2.93 8.47
CA ILE A 44 5.24 1.62 9.10
C ILE A 44 6.19 0.72 8.31
N GLY A 45 6.17 0.79 6.99
CA GLY A 45 7.03 0.02 6.08
C GLY A 45 7.29 0.78 4.79
N MET A 46 8.40 0.54 4.13
CA MET A 46 8.86 1.32 2.98
C MET A 46 7.88 1.34 1.78
N ASN A 47 7.03 0.32 1.66
CA ASN A 47 6.04 0.19 0.60
C ASN A 47 4.60 0.44 1.09
N ALA A 48 4.41 0.94 2.31
CA ALA A 48 3.09 1.15 2.91
C ALA A 48 2.44 2.50 2.55
N ALA A 49 2.96 3.21 1.55
CA ALA A 49 2.45 4.49 1.10
C ALA A 49 2.21 4.53 -0.40
N VAL A 50 1.16 5.24 -0.81
CA VAL A 50 0.83 5.53 -2.21
C VAL A 50 0.47 7.01 -2.38
N GLU A 51 0.53 7.47 -3.61
CA GLU A 51 0.05 8.79 -4.02
C GLU A 51 -1.03 8.61 -5.08
N VAL A 52 -2.14 9.27 -4.89
CA VAL A 52 -3.29 9.27 -5.80
C VAL A 52 -3.79 10.71 -5.94
N ASP A 53 -3.84 11.22 -7.16
CA ASP A 53 -4.40 12.52 -7.51
C ASP A 53 -3.88 13.72 -6.68
N GLY A 54 -2.63 13.66 -6.27
CA GLY A 54 -2.00 14.69 -5.45
C GLY A 54 -2.16 14.50 -3.94
N ALA A 55 -2.86 13.45 -3.51
CA ALA A 55 -3.01 13.04 -2.13
C ALA A 55 -2.08 11.86 -1.81
N ALA A 56 -1.38 11.92 -0.71
CA ALA A 56 -0.64 10.78 -0.18
C ALA A 56 -1.47 10.05 0.87
N TYR A 57 -1.44 8.73 0.81
CA TYR A 57 -2.11 7.83 1.76
C TYR A 57 -1.09 6.82 2.27
N TRP A 58 -1.10 6.54 3.56
CA TRP A 58 -0.17 5.57 4.13
C TRP A 58 -0.66 4.94 5.43
N MET A 59 -0.07 3.81 5.75
CA MET A 59 -0.22 3.11 7.02
C MET A 59 0.94 3.48 7.94
N SER A 60 0.63 3.84 9.16
CA SER A 60 1.57 4.15 10.24
C SER A 60 1.45 3.10 11.35
N ASP A 61 2.29 3.19 12.37
CA ASP A 61 2.21 2.33 13.56
C ASP A 61 0.94 2.56 14.40
N ASN A 62 0.30 3.72 14.21
CA ASN A 62 -0.80 4.19 15.02
C ASN A 62 -2.01 4.64 14.18
N GLY A 63 -2.24 4.04 13.03
CA GLY A 63 -3.40 4.29 12.20
C GLY A 63 -3.07 4.60 10.75
N PHE A 64 -4.08 5.02 10.02
CA PHE A 64 -3.98 5.41 8.62
C PHE A 64 -4.04 6.92 8.49
N PHE A 65 -3.25 7.46 7.58
CA PHE A 65 -3.14 8.90 7.38
C PHE A 65 -3.29 9.28 5.91
N ARG A 66 -3.73 10.51 5.72
CA ARG A 66 -3.83 11.16 4.42
C ARG A 66 -3.18 12.54 4.48
N TYR A 67 -2.52 12.93 3.40
CA TYR A 67 -1.99 14.28 3.22
C TYR A 67 -2.41 14.87 1.87
N THR A 68 -3.14 15.96 1.92
CA THR A 68 -3.62 16.72 0.75
C THR A 68 -3.14 18.19 0.77
N GLY A 69 -2.00 18.46 1.41
CA GLY A 69 -1.53 19.78 1.83
C GLY A 69 -1.77 20.03 3.33
N LYS A 70 -2.61 19.22 3.95
CA LYS A 70 -2.84 19.14 5.38
C LYS A 70 -2.81 17.67 5.80
N LEU A 71 -2.16 17.41 6.93
CA LEU A 71 -2.16 16.08 7.55
C LEU A 71 -3.52 15.80 8.18
N GLU A 72 -4.08 14.64 7.88
CA GLU A 72 -5.33 14.16 8.46
C GLU A 72 -5.18 12.68 8.83
N SER A 73 -5.61 12.33 10.05
CA SER A 73 -5.84 10.93 10.42
C SER A 73 -7.12 10.46 9.75
N MET A 74 -7.11 9.25 9.24
CA MET A 74 -8.26 8.63 8.59
C MET A 74 -9.00 7.78 9.62
N ASP A 75 -10.31 8.05 9.78
CA ASP A 75 -11.17 7.19 10.59
C ASP A 75 -11.26 5.80 9.95
N CYS A 76 -10.63 4.81 10.57
CA CYS A 76 -10.67 3.43 10.11
C CYS A 76 -11.55 2.60 11.03
N LEU A 77 -12.74 2.22 10.55
CA LEU A 77 -13.72 1.44 11.34
C LEU A 77 -13.26 0.00 11.62
N VAL A 78 -12.21 -0.43 10.96
CA VAL A 78 -11.63 -1.78 11.11
C VAL A 78 -10.19 -1.74 11.63
N GLU A 79 -9.82 -0.63 12.27
CA GLU A 79 -8.46 -0.40 12.74
C GLU A 79 -8.02 -1.46 13.75
N ASP A 80 -8.83 -1.74 14.76
CA ASP A 80 -8.55 -2.77 15.76
C ASP A 80 -8.33 -4.14 15.10
N PHE A 81 -9.17 -4.49 14.13
CA PHE A 81 -9.02 -5.76 13.39
C PHE A 81 -7.67 -5.88 12.67
N VAL A 82 -7.14 -4.76 12.18
CA VAL A 82 -5.85 -4.73 11.48
C VAL A 82 -4.69 -4.79 12.46
N TYR A 83 -4.69 -3.91 13.47
CA TYR A 83 -3.53 -3.74 14.34
C TYR A 83 -3.40 -4.80 15.43
N ASP A 84 -4.52 -5.39 15.90
CA ASP A 84 -4.50 -6.48 16.88
C ASP A 84 -3.84 -7.76 16.33
N ASP A 85 -3.86 -7.94 15.02
CA ASP A 85 -3.31 -9.14 14.37
C ASP A 85 -2.13 -8.84 13.43
N LEU A 86 -1.57 -7.64 13.51
CA LEU A 86 -0.45 -7.23 12.68
C LEU A 86 0.88 -7.81 13.19
N ASN A 87 1.68 -8.39 12.28
CA ASN A 87 3.06 -8.77 12.59
C ASN A 87 3.99 -7.55 12.51
N THR A 88 4.17 -6.88 13.64
CA THR A 88 5.01 -5.67 13.74
C THR A 88 6.51 -5.93 13.53
N THR A 89 6.97 -7.18 13.60
CA THR A 89 8.36 -7.54 13.31
C THR A 89 8.65 -7.68 11.83
N SER A 90 7.60 -7.78 11.00
CA SER A 90 7.69 -7.97 9.56
C SER A 90 7.08 -6.81 8.77
N ASN A 91 7.12 -5.61 9.30
CA ASN A 91 6.55 -4.39 8.69
C ASN A 91 7.09 -4.09 7.29
N GLN A 92 8.31 -4.55 6.97
CA GLN A 92 8.91 -4.40 5.63
C GLN A 92 8.13 -5.15 4.53
N LEU A 93 7.28 -6.11 4.90
CA LEU A 93 6.44 -6.87 3.96
C LEU A 93 5.14 -6.16 3.61
N ILE A 94 4.76 -5.14 4.38
CA ILE A 94 3.54 -4.38 4.12
C ILE A 94 3.68 -3.68 2.78
N TYR A 95 2.72 -3.93 1.91
CA TYR A 95 2.67 -3.36 0.58
C TYR A 95 1.33 -2.66 0.33
N CYS A 96 1.39 -1.47 -0.25
CA CYS A 96 0.22 -0.69 -0.60
C CYS A 96 0.02 -0.66 -2.11
N GLY A 97 -1.16 -1.03 -2.57
CA GLY A 97 -1.55 -1.00 -3.97
C GLY A 97 -2.73 -0.07 -4.22
N ILE A 98 -2.84 0.43 -5.44
CA ILE A 98 -3.96 1.26 -5.91
C ILE A 98 -4.71 0.49 -6.97
N ASN A 99 -6.03 0.54 -6.92
CA ASN A 99 -6.90 0.17 -8.03
C ASN A 99 -7.64 1.42 -8.51
N ASN A 100 -7.12 2.04 -9.55
CA ASN A 100 -7.65 3.31 -10.07
C ASN A 100 -9.05 3.15 -10.65
N LEU A 101 -9.38 1.98 -11.21
CA LEU A 101 -10.68 1.74 -11.82
C LEU A 101 -11.81 1.80 -10.79
N PHE A 102 -11.57 1.31 -9.58
CA PHE A 102 -12.56 1.31 -8.50
C PHE A 102 -12.34 2.39 -7.45
N GLY A 103 -11.24 3.14 -7.53
CA GLY A 103 -10.91 4.15 -6.56
C GLY A 103 -10.57 3.57 -5.18
N GLU A 104 -9.79 2.52 -5.18
CA GLU A 104 -9.45 1.76 -3.99
C GLU A 104 -7.95 1.80 -3.69
N ILE A 105 -7.62 1.84 -2.41
CA ILE A 105 -6.26 1.70 -1.90
C ILE A 105 -6.25 0.52 -0.95
N THR A 106 -5.39 -0.45 -1.23
CA THR A 106 -5.30 -1.69 -0.46
C THR A 106 -3.93 -1.84 0.17
N TRP A 107 -3.89 -2.06 1.49
CA TRP A 107 -2.70 -2.45 2.22
C TRP A 107 -2.73 -3.95 2.48
N PHE A 108 -1.75 -4.65 1.94
CA PHE A 108 -1.50 -6.06 2.20
C PHE A 108 -0.53 -6.19 3.35
N TYR A 109 -0.84 -7.01 4.34
CA TYR A 109 -0.04 -7.12 5.55
C TYR A 109 0.04 -8.56 6.10
N PRO A 110 1.13 -8.89 6.81
CA PRO A 110 1.27 -10.18 7.49
C PRO A 110 0.52 -10.18 8.82
N THR A 111 -0.17 -11.28 9.12
CA THR A 111 -0.74 -11.51 10.45
C THR A 111 0.34 -11.84 11.47
N SER A 112 0.03 -11.71 12.75
CA SER A 112 0.93 -11.95 13.89
C SER A 112 1.65 -13.32 13.84
N THR A 113 1.04 -14.29 13.18
CA THR A 113 1.57 -15.66 13.05
C THR A 113 2.23 -15.95 11.70
N SER A 114 2.33 -14.93 10.82
CA SER A 114 2.81 -15.11 9.45
C SER A 114 4.00 -14.22 9.11
N ASN A 115 4.92 -14.74 8.31
CA ASN A 115 6.03 -14.02 7.70
C ASN A 115 5.79 -13.69 6.22
N VAL A 116 4.54 -13.81 5.77
CA VAL A 116 4.09 -13.41 4.43
C VAL A 116 2.78 -12.65 4.57
N ASN A 117 2.44 -11.82 3.58
CA ASN A 117 1.16 -11.12 3.58
C ASN A 117 0.01 -12.14 3.49
N THR A 118 -0.87 -12.10 4.47
CA THR A 118 -2.01 -13.03 4.62
C THR A 118 -3.34 -12.33 4.74
N ARG A 119 -3.33 -11.01 4.91
CA ARG A 119 -4.53 -10.17 5.00
C ARG A 119 -4.38 -8.91 4.18
N ALA A 120 -5.53 -8.28 3.94
CA ALA A 120 -5.60 -6.99 3.31
C ALA A 120 -6.68 -6.12 3.97
N VAL A 121 -6.44 -4.82 3.96
CA VAL A 121 -7.42 -3.79 4.29
C VAL A 121 -7.49 -2.80 3.15
N THR A 122 -8.69 -2.47 2.72
CA THR A 122 -8.94 -1.59 1.58
C THR A 122 -9.76 -0.38 1.99
N TYR A 123 -9.36 0.77 1.51
CA TYR A 123 -10.06 2.05 1.62
C TYR A 123 -10.57 2.47 0.25
N SER A 124 -11.88 2.72 0.12
CA SER A 124 -12.44 3.32 -1.09
C SER A 124 -12.32 4.84 -1.00
N TYR A 125 -11.43 5.43 -1.80
CA TYR A 125 -11.23 6.89 -1.78
C TYR A 125 -12.25 7.65 -2.63
N LEU A 126 -12.89 6.98 -3.61
CA LEU A 126 -13.95 7.59 -4.42
C LEU A 126 -15.29 7.63 -3.69
N ASP A 127 -15.65 6.57 -2.98
CA ASP A 127 -16.96 6.44 -2.32
C ASP A 127 -16.97 6.98 -0.90
N SER A 128 -15.79 7.18 -0.31
CA SER A 128 -15.66 7.69 1.06
C SER A 128 -15.89 9.18 1.13
N THR A 129 -16.55 9.59 2.21
CA THR A 129 -16.69 10.99 2.61
C THR A 129 -16.09 11.20 4.00
N ALA A 130 -15.82 12.46 4.38
CA ALA A 130 -15.31 12.77 5.72
C ALA A 130 -16.20 12.28 6.88
N LYS A 131 -17.50 12.08 6.62
CA LYS A 131 -18.47 11.59 7.61
C LYS A 131 -18.76 10.09 7.49
N ARG A 132 -18.37 9.47 6.38
CA ARG A 132 -18.64 8.08 6.08
C ARG A 132 -17.46 7.48 5.33
N PRO A 133 -16.38 7.15 6.03
CA PRO A 133 -15.27 6.41 5.44
C PRO A 133 -15.73 4.99 5.10
N ILE A 134 -15.31 4.49 3.96
CA ILE A 134 -15.64 3.12 3.52
C ILE A 134 -14.37 2.30 3.54
N TRP A 135 -14.39 1.31 4.42
CA TRP A 135 -13.31 0.35 4.62
C TRP A 135 -13.83 -1.07 4.54
N PHE A 136 -13.04 -1.96 4.01
CA PHE A 136 -13.29 -3.39 4.06
C PHE A 136 -12.01 -4.17 4.26
N THR A 137 -12.13 -5.33 4.89
CA THR A 137 -11.03 -6.24 5.15
C THR A 137 -11.18 -7.49 4.32
N ASN A 138 -10.06 -8.09 3.94
CA ASN A 138 -10.05 -9.39 3.32
C ASN A 138 -9.23 -10.36 4.18
N ALA A 139 -9.91 -11.36 4.69
CA ALA A 139 -9.31 -12.45 5.48
C ALA A 139 -9.10 -13.74 4.65
N SER A 140 -9.44 -13.72 3.36
CA SER A 140 -9.21 -14.86 2.48
C SER A 140 -7.71 -15.03 2.19
N THR A 141 -7.19 -16.22 2.36
CA THR A 141 -5.79 -16.56 2.02
C THR A 141 -5.48 -16.50 0.52
N LEU A 142 -6.50 -16.34 -0.32
CA LEU A 142 -6.36 -16.19 -1.76
C LEU A 142 -6.06 -14.77 -2.21
N PHE A 143 -6.40 -13.77 -1.39
CA PHE A 143 -6.38 -12.37 -1.75
C PHE A 143 -5.07 -11.61 -1.48
N PRO A 144 -4.30 -11.89 -0.41
CA PRO A 144 -3.11 -11.11 -0.10
C PRO A 144 -2.04 -11.19 -1.17
N ARG A 145 -1.40 -10.05 -1.40
CA ARG A 145 -0.35 -9.90 -2.41
C ARG A 145 0.94 -9.40 -1.77
N SER A 146 2.04 -9.71 -2.43
CA SER A 146 3.38 -9.25 -2.03
C SER A 146 3.79 -7.99 -2.77
N THR A 147 3.29 -7.81 -3.99
CA THR A 147 3.45 -6.61 -4.80
C THR A 147 2.17 -6.32 -5.56
N TRP A 148 2.06 -5.08 -6.04
CA TRP A 148 0.91 -4.64 -6.82
C TRP A 148 1.33 -3.56 -7.81
N GLU A 149 0.87 -3.67 -9.04
CA GLU A 149 1.09 -2.67 -10.08
C GLU A 149 -0.22 -2.44 -10.84
N ASP A 150 -0.72 -1.22 -10.77
CA ASP A 150 -1.86 -0.76 -11.55
C ASP A 150 -1.36 0.18 -12.65
N SER A 151 -1.07 -0.38 -13.82
CA SER A 151 -0.60 0.36 -14.98
C SER A 151 -1.59 0.25 -16.11
N SER A 152 -1.97 1.39 -16.67
CA SER A 152 -2.84 1.46 -17.85
C SER A 152 -2.30 0.70 -19.09
N VAL A 153 -1.01 0.41 -19.12
CA VAL A 153 -0.38 -0.39 -20.17
C VAL A 153 -0.87 -1.83 -20.16
N PHE A 154 -1.16 -2.37 -18.98
CA PHE A 154 -1.60 -3.74 -18.82
C PHE A 154 -3.13 -3.89 -18.80
N GLY A 155 -3.86 -2.80 -18.65
CA GLY A 155 -5.33 -2.76 -18.63
C GLY A 155 -5.94 -3.16 -17.28
N LEU A 156 -5.47 -4.23 -16.66
CA LEU A 156 -5.88 -4.67 -15.32
C LEU A 156 -4.69 -4.63 -14.37
N PRO A 157 -4.90 -4.45 -13.06
CA PRO A 157 -3.84 -4.54 -12.07
C PRO A 157 -3.15 -5.90 -12.09
N HIS A 158 -1.83 -5.87 -11.95
CA HIS A 158 -1.00 -7.06 -11.84
C HIS A 158 -0.45 -7.16 -10.43
N ALA A 159 -0.43 -8.36 -9.89
CA ALA A 159 0.05 -8.60 -8.54
C ALA A 159 0.82 -9.91 -8.42
N THR A 160 1.73 -9.98 -7.47
CA THR A 160 2.40 -11.24 -7.12
C THR A 160 1.99 -11.69 -5.74
N LYS A 161 2.00 -12.98 -5.54
CA LYS A 161 1.76 -13.61 -4.24
C LYS A 161 2.93 -14.51 -3.88
N TYR A 162 3.39 -14.39 -2.64
CA TYR A 162 4.34 -15.33 -2.09
C TYR A 162 3.65 -16.67 -1.80
N ASN A 163 4.24 -17.76 -2.27
CA ASN A 163 3.77 -19.11 -1.95
C ASN A 163 4.68 -19.73 -0.90
N ALA A 164 4.21 -19.80 0.33
CA ALA A 164 4.98 -20.26 1.47
C ALA A 164 5.38 -21.76 1.36
N SER A 165 4.75 -22.53 0.48
CA SER A 165 5.07 -23.95 0.30
C SER A 165 6.34 -24.19 -0.53
N ASP A 166 6.78 -23.20 -1.32
CA ASP A 166 7.90 -23.38 -2.25
C ASP A 166 9.17 -22.64 -1.84
N ASP A 167 9.13 -21.92 -0.73
CA ASP A 167 10.26 -21.14 -0.17
C ASP A 167 10.93 -20.16 -1.16
N VAL A 168 10.20 -19.78 -2.21
CA VAL A 168 10.69 -18.93 -3.30
C VAL A 168 9.93 -17.61 -3.33
N SER A 169 10.66 -16.50 -3.33
CA SER A 169 10.10 -15.19 -3.64
C SER A 169 9.80 -15.12 -5.13
N PHE A 170 8.56 -14.77 -5.48
CA PHE A 170 8.17 -14.67 -6.88
C PHE A 170 8.80 -13.48 -7.56
N ASP A 171 9.42 -13.75 -8.70
CA ASP A 171 9.68 -12.75 -9.71
C ASP A 171 8.62 -12.88 -10.80
N VAL A 172 7.92 -11.78 -11.11
CA VAL A 172 6.90 -11.70 -12.15
C VAL A 172 7.47 -11.96 -13.55
N THR A 173 8.76 -11.86 -13.71
CA THR A 173 9.46 -11.94 -14.98
C THR A 173 9.73 -13.37 -15.50
N GLY A 174 9.03 -14.34 -14.98
CA GLY A 174 8.99 -15.63 -15.67
C GLY A 174 10.00 -16.64 -15.20
N ASN A 175 10.10 -16.82 -13.92
CA ASN A 175 10.70 -18.04 -13.44
C ASN A 175 9.77 -19.22 -13.68
N THR A 176 10.32 -20.27 -14.26
CA THR A 176 9.62 -21.49 -14.64
C THR A 176 9.25 -22.39 -13.47
N GLU A 177 9.56 -22.00 -12.25
CA GLU A 177 9.35 -22.80 -11.05
C GLU A 177 8.20 -22.28 -10.20
N GLY A 178 6.97 -22.45 -10.70
CA GLY A 178 5.79 -22.35 -9.85
C GLY A 178 5.31 -20.94 -9.52
N VAL A 179 5.67 -19.91 -10.29
CA VAL A 179 5.15 -18.56 -10.12
C VAL A 179 3.69 -18.52 -10.54
N THR A 180 2.81 -18.29 -9.58
CA THR A 180 1.42 -18.02 -9.85
C THR A 180 1.25 -16.50 -9.99
N ILE A 181 0.97 -16.03 -11.19
CA ILE A 181 0.59 -14.65 -11.46
C ILE A 181 -0.93 -14.57 -11.36
N TYR A 182 -1.42 -13.70 -10.49
CA TYR A 182 -2.85 -13.46 -10.37
C TYR A 182 -3.16 -12.14 -11.07
N PHE A 183 -4.12 -12.20 -11.99
CA PHE A 183 -4.78 -11.01 -12.51
C PHE A 183 -6.05 -10.78 -11.71
N GLU A 184 -6.15 -9.67 -11.03
CA GLU A 184 -7.38 -9.31 -10.35
C GLU A 184 -8.33 -8.64 -11.32
N HIS A 185 -9.53 -9.20 -11.39
CA HIS A 185 -10.61 -8.67 -12.18
C HIS A 185 -11.39 -7.62 -11.37
N GLU A 186 -12.10 -6.76 -12.08
CA GLU A 186 -12.94 -5.67 -11.58
C GLU A 186 -13.74 -5.90 -10.30
N THR A 187 -14.08 -7.11 -9.99
CA THR A 187 -14.89 -7.40 -8.80
C THR A 187 -14.06 -7.88 -7.62
N GLY A 188 -12.75 -8.01 -7.78
CA GLY A 188 -11.91 -8.66 -6.77
C GLY A 188 -12.27 -10.13 -6.50
N VAL A 189 -13.28 -10.64 -7.19
CA VAL A 189 -13.84 -11.98 -6.99
C VAL A 189 -13.31 -12.98 -8.01
N ASN A 190 -12.88 -12.51 -9.18
CA ASN A 190 -12.38 -13.36 -10.23
C ASN A 190 -10.86 -13.24 -10.33
N GLN A 191 -10.18 -14.17 -9.72
CA GLN A 191 -8.76 -14.37 -9.92
C GLN A 191 -8.58 -15.35 -11.07
N GLN A 192 -7.98 -14.93 -12.16
CA GLN A 192 -7.50 -15.85 -13.18
C GLN A 192 -6.04 -16.16 -12.91
N GLU A 193 -5.75 -17.43 -12.75
CA GLU A 193 -4.37 -17.91 -12.85
C GLU A 193 -3.89 -17.70 -14.29
N ALA A 194 -2.92 -16.84 -14.47
CA ALA A 194 -2.24 -16.71 -15.74
C ALA A 194 -1.08 -17.71 -15.76
N GLY A 195 -1.37 -18.88 -16.24
CA GLY A 195 -0.38 -19.83 -16.69
C GLY A 195 0.19 -20.72 -15.63
N THR A 196 -0.41 -21.85 -15.45
CA THR A 196 0.31 -23.10 -15.23
C THR A 196 0.70 -23.63 -16.60
N THR A 197 1.89 -23.40 -17.03
CA THR A 197 2.50 -24.29 -18.02
C THR A 197 3.09 -25.46 -17.27
N ALA A 198 2.49 -26.60 -17.45
CA ALA A 198 3.06 -27.89 -17.09
C ALA A 198 4.39 -28.12 -17.80
#